data_aeb52524ecb5d597e31fcb475f6052f5
#
_entry.id   aeb52524ecb5d597e31fcb475f6052f5
#
_cell.length_a   1.000
_cell.length_b   1.000
_cell.length_c   1.000
_cell.angle_alpha   90.00
_cell.angle_beta   90.00
_cell.angle_gamma   90.00
#
_symmetry.space_group_name_H-M   'P 1'
#
loop_
_entity.id
_entity.type
_entity.pdbx_description
1 polymer ?
#
loop_
_entity_poly.entity_id
_entity_poly.type
_entity_poly.pdbx_seq_one_letter_code
_entity_poly.pdbx_strand_id
1 'polypeptide(L)'
;TLLTRAARVTCPPAALATLARTAGRIAAWDEIPSQAEHHGLAPLLLTHLRAAGVDVPRPVMRQLQALTVRHRHANRVRTEALAEVLAALEAAGIASLVLKGGALAHLLYPRPGLRPMRDLDILVRRDEAEGVQEILAAMPDAVPALHAEDPDTHHLVTGLERDGLHVSIEIH
;
A
#
# COMPACT_ATOMS: atom_id res chain seq x y z
N THR A 1 -17.42 6.28 -12.65
CA THR A 1 -16.39 7.33 -12.55
C THR A 1 -15.09 6.90 -13.24
N LEU A 2 -14.14 7.83 -13.45
CA LEU A 2 -12.80 7.51 -13.97
C LEU A 2 -12.07 6.55 -13.02
N LEU A 3 -12.10 6.81 -11.72
CA LEU A 3 -11.46 5.98 -10.70
C LEU A 3 -12.00 4.56 -10.66
N THR A 4 -13.31 4.38 -10.77
CA THR A 4 -13.93 3.04 -10.85
C THR A 4 -13.43 2.24 -12.06
N ARG A 5 -13.17 2.92 -13.20
CA ARG A 5 -12.61 2.28 -14.40
C ARG A 5 -11.14 1.93 -14.24
N ALA A 6 -10.39 2.73 -13.46
CA ALA A 6 -8.98 2.51 -13.17
C ALA A 6 -8.73 1.49 -12.04
N ALA A 7 -9.72 1.18 -11.21
CA ALA A 7 -9.63 0.24 -10.09
C ALA A 7 -9.56 -1.23 -10.55
N ARG A 8 -8.56 -1.55 -11.37
CA ARG A 8 -8.32 -2.89 -11.96
C ARG A 8 -6.83 -3.18 -11.93
N VAL A 9 -6.47 -4.39 -11.53
CA VAL A 9 -5.06 -4.83 -11.55
C VAL A 9 -4.53 -4.90 -12.98
N THR A 10 -5.36 -5.41 -13.90
CA THR A 10 -5.08 -5.47 -15.34
C THR A 10 -6.14 -4.69 -16.11
N CYS A 11 -5.74 -4.04 -17.19
CA CYS A 11 -6.63 -3.24 -18.01
C CYS A 11 -6.50 -3.67 -19.48
N PRO A 12 -7.36 -4.59 -19.95
CA PRO A 12 -7.34 -5.05 -21.34
C PRO A 12 -7.72 -3.90 -22.31
N PRO A 13 -7.41 -4.02 -23.63
CA PRO A 13 -7.61 -2.94 -24.60
C PRO A 13 -9.03 -2.33 -24.59
N ALA A 14 -10.07 -3.14 -24.47
CA ALA A 14 -11.45 -2.67 -24.39
C ALA A 14 -11.72 -1.81 -23.13
N ALA A 15 -11.10 -2.16 -21.99
CA ALA A 15 -11.19 -1.39 -20.76
C ALA A 15 -10.40 -0.09 -20.87
N LEU A 16 -9.21 -0.10 -21.49
CA LEU A 16 -8.43 1.12 -21.77
C LEU A 16 -9.20 2.07 -22.68
N ALA A 17 -9.83 1.58 -23.74
CA ALA A 17 -10.68 2.40 -24.63
C ALA A 17 -11.86 3.02 -23.86
N THR A 18 -12.45 2.26 -22.93
CA THR A 18 -13.54 2.79 -22.08
C THR A 18 -13.03 3.82 -21.09
N LEU A 19 -11.84 3.62 -20.51
CA LEU A 19 -11.17 4.59 -19.65
C LEU A 19 -10.90 5.90 -20.41
N ALA A 20 -10.35 5.82 -21.63
CA ALA A 20 -10.06 6.98 -22.47
C ALA A 20 -11.34 7.79 -22.79
N ARG A 21 -12.43 7.13 -23.18
CA ARG A 21 -13.72 7.81 -23.39
C ARG A 21 -14.25 8.48 -22.13
N THR A 22 -14.07 7.83 -20.98
CA THR A 22 -14.49 8.41 -19.69
C THR A 22 -13.64 9.63 -19.34
N ALA A 23 -12.32 9.54 -19.55
CA ALA A 23 -11.38 10.63 -19.33
C ALA A 23 -11.71 11.87 -20.20
N GLY A 24 -12.08 11.67 -21.47
CA GLY A 24 -12.48 12.75 -22.37
C GLY A 24 -13.75 13.52 -21.94
N ARG A 25 -14.46 13.06 -20.93
CA ARG A 25 -15.64 13.73 -20.35
C ARG A 25 -15.37 14.39 -19.00
N ILE A 26 -14.15 14.36 -18.52
CA ILE A 26 -13.77 14.98 -17.24
C ILE A 26 -13.65 16.50 -17.44
N ALA A 27 -14.46 17.25 -16.72
CA ALA A 27 -14.39 18.71 -16.67
C ALA A 27 -13.47 19.22 -15.56
N ALA A 28 -13.51 18.59 -14.38
CA ALA A 28 -12.73 18.96 -13.19
C ALA A 28 -11.57 17.97 -12.99
N TRP A 29 -10.49 18.13 -13.75
CA TRP A 29 -9.29 17.30 -13.63
C TRP A 29 -8.50 17.55 -12.36
N ASP A 30 -8.56 18.72 -11.79
CA ASP A 30 -7.85 19.17 -10.60
C ASP A 30 -8.21 18.38 -9.34
N GLU A 31 -9.42 17.85 -9.25
CA GLU A 31 -9.88 16.99 -8.16
C GLU A 31 -9.36 15.54 -8.24
N ILE A 32 -8.99 15.08 -9.44
CA ILE A 32 -8.66 13.67 -9.68
C ILE A 32 -7.48 13.17 -8.86
N PRO A 33 -6.34 13.89 -8.71
CA PRO A 33 -5.22 13.41 -7.91
C PRO A 33 -5.58 13.19 -6.43
N SER A 34 -6.34 14.12 -5.83
CA SER A 34 -6.78 14.02 -4.44
C SER A 34 -7.71 12.82 -4.23
N GLN A 35 -8.69 12.64 -5.11
CA GLN A 35 -9.59 11.49 -5.07
C GLN A 35 -8.84 10.17 -5.29
N ALA A 36 -7.90 10.14 -6.25
CA ALA A 36 -7.10 8.95 -6.52
C ALA A 36 -6.21 8.57 -5.33
N GLU A 37 -5.66 9.57 -4.62
CA GLU A 37 -4.90 9.37 -3.40
C GLU A 37 -5.75 8.84 -2.27
N HIS A 38 -6.90 9.46 -2.03
CA HIS A 38 -7.85 9.03 -0.99
C HIS A 38 -8.22 7.54 -1.12
N HIS A 39 -8.42 7.08 -2.35
CA HIS A 39 -8.78 5.69 -2.65
C HIS A 39 -7.58 4.74 -2.88
N GLY A 40 -6.34 5.22 -2.74
CA GLY A 40 -5.14 4.43 -3.01
C GLY A 40 -5.00 3.99 -4.47
N LEU A 41 -5.54 4.77 -5.42
CA LEU A 41 -5.59 4.42 -6.84
C LEU A 41 -4.60 5.22 -7.71
N ALA A 42 -3.85 6.18 -7.15
CA ALA A 42 -3.00 7.07 -7.93
C ALA A 42 -1.98 6.31 -8.83
N PRO A 43 -1.27 5.26 -8.37
CA PRO A 43 -0.34 4.52 -9.22
C PRO A 43 -1.03 3.73 -10.35
N LEU A 44 -2.18 3.10 -10.06
CA LEU A 44 -2.97 2.38 -11.07
C LEU A 44 -3.55 3.35 -12.11
N LEU A 45 -4.17 4.44 -11.63
CA LEU A 45 -4.74 5.45 -12.51
C LEU A 45 -3.69 6.01 -13.48
N LEU A 46 -2.53 6.42 -12.97
CA LEU A 46 -1.44 6.92 -13.80
C LEU A 46 -1.00 5.88 -14.85
N THR A 47 -0.86 4.63 -14.43
CA THR A 47 -0.46 3.52 -15.32
C THR A 47 -1.47 3.33 -16.45
N HIS A 48 -2.75 3.31 -16.12
CA HIS A 48 -3.80 3.07 -17.11
C HIS A 48 -4.06 4.28 -18.01
N LEU A 49 -3.99 5.52 -17.50
CA LEU A 49 -4.09 6.73 -18.31
C LEU A 49 -2.98 6.78 -19.37
N ARG A 50 -1.75 6.43 -19.00
CA ARG A 50 -0.62 6.34 -19.93
C ARG A 50 -0.82 5.24 -20.98
N ALA A 51 -1.23 4.05 -20.54
CA ALA A 51 -1.49 2.93 -21.43
C ALA A 51 -2.65 3.21 -22.41
N ALA A 52 -3.64 4.01 -21.98
CA ALA A 52 -4.77 4.42 -22.81
C ALA A 52 -4.47 5.63 -23.71
N GLY A 53 -3.27 6.23 -23.63
CA GLY A 53 -2.89 7.40 -24.43
C GLY A 53 -3.73 8.64 -24.14
N VAL A 54 -4.24 8.77 -22.90
CA VAL A 54 -5.08 9.92 -22.52
C VAL A 54 -4.22 11.17 -22.37
N ASP A 55 -4.64 12.25 -23.03
CA ASP A 55 -4.03 13.58 -22.82
C ASP A 55 -4.55 14.15 -21.49
N VAL A 56 -3.70 14.11 -20.48
CA VAL A 56 -4.01 14.59 -19.13
C VAL A 56 -3.36 15.97 -18.93
N PRO A 57 -4.07 16.95 -18.35
CA PRO A 57 -3.49 18.26 -18.07
C PRO A 57 -2.15 18.15 -17.32
N ARG A 58 -1.12 18.90 -17.77
CA ARG A 58 0.24 18.81 -17.22
C ARG A 58 0.34 18.93 -15.70
N PRO A 59 -0.40 19.83 -15.01
CA PRO A 59 -0.36 19.91 -13.55
C PRO A 59 -0.85 18.62 -12.90
N VAL A 60 -1.96 18.05 -13.38
CA VAL A 60 -2.56 16.80 -12.88
C VAL A 60 -1.62 15.62 -13.11
N MET A 61 -1.02 15.53 -14.29
CA MET A 61 -0.04 14.50 -14.61
C MET A 61 1.14 14.54 -13.63
N ARG A 62 1.69 15.72 -13.33
CA ARG A 62 2.79 15.89 -12.36
C ARG A 62 2.38 15.45 -10.96
N GLN A 63 1.18 15.80 -10.50
CA GLN A 63 0.67 15.38 -9.19
C GLN A 63 0.53 13.86 -9.11
N LEU A 64 -0.09 13.21 -10.10
CA LEU A 64 -0.20 11.75 -10.15
C LEU A 64 1.17 11.05 -10.19
N GLN A 65 2.16 11.64 -10.88
CA GLN A 65 3.53 11.15 -10.90
C GLN A 65 4.19 11.25 -9.52
N ALA A 66 4.06 12.40 -8.85
CA ALA A 66 4.61 12.60 -7.51
C ALA A 66 4.01 11.62 -6.49
N LEU A 67 2.67 11.45 -6.51
CA LEU A 67 1.97 10.46 -5.70
C LEU A 67 2.48 9.03 -5.97
N THR A 68 2.65 8.67 -7.25
CA THR A 68 3.15 7.35 -7.63
C THR A 68 4.58 7.10 -7.15
N VAL A 69 5.46 8.10 -7.23
CA VAL A 69 6.85 8.01 -6.74
C VAL A 69 6.85 7.82 -5.22
N ARG A 70 6.04 8.62 -4.49
CA ARG A 70 5.88 8.52 -3.04
C ARG A 70 5.41 7.12 -2.61
N HIS A 71 4.36 6.60 -3.25
CA HIS A 71 3.85 5.25 -2.94
C HIS A 71 4.83 4.14 -3.27
N ARG A 72 5.57 4.27 -4.38
CA ARG A 72 6.61 3.30 -4.73
C ARG A 72 7.72 3.25 -3.68
N HIS A 73 8.18 4.42 -3.20
CA HIS A 73 9.16 4.50 -2.13
C HIS A 73 8.61 3.89 -0.84
N ALA A 74 7.44 4.32 -0.39
CA ALA A 74 6.82 3.81 0.83
C ALA A 74 6.58 2.29 0.79
N ASN A 75 6.13 1.75 -0.35
CA ASN A 75 5.95 0.31 -0.50
C ASN A 75 7.27 -0.45 -0.49
N ARG A 76 8.36 0.12 -1.07
CA ARG A 76 9.69 -0.50 -0.99
C ARG A 76 10.14 -0.63 0.45
N VAL A 77 10.07 0.46 1.22
CA VAL A 77 10.45 0.47 2.64
C VAL A 77 9.63 -0.54 3.45
N ARG A 78 8.30 -0.58 3.24
CA ARG A 78 7.43 -1.56 3.90
C ARG A 78 7.74 -3.00 3.50
N THR A 79 8.06 -3.26 2.24
CA THR A 79 8.42 -4.60 1.77
C THR A 79 9.73 -5.07 2.40
N GLU A 80 10.72 -4.19 2.51
CA GLU A 80 12.01 -4.48 3.18
C GLU A 80 11.79 -4.75 4.67
N ALA A 81 11.01 -3.91 5.36
CA ALA A 81 10.63 -4.12 6.74
C ALA A 81 9.88 -5.46 6.94
N LEU A 82 8.91 -5.76 6.07
CA LEU A 82 8.18 -7.03 6.12
C LEU A 82 9.11 -8.24 6.00
N ALA A 83 10.06 -8.20 5.07
CA ALA A 83 11.01 -9.30 4.87
C ALA A 83 11.86 -9.55 6.14
N GLU A 84 12.32 -8.50 6.79
CA GLU A 84 13.10 -8.63 8.03
C GLU A 84 12.25 -9.13 9.21
N VAL A 85 11.01 -8.64 9.33
CA VAL A 85 10.07 -9.14 10.34
C VAL A 85 9.79 -10.62 10.14
N LEU A 86 9.48 -11.04 8.91
CA LEU A 86 9.22 -12.46 8.61
C LEU A 86 10.46 -13.34 8.91
N ALA A 87 11.66 -12.84 8.57
CA ALA A 87 12.90 -13.55 8.89
C ALA A 87 13.13 -13.70 10.41
N ALA A 88 12.81 -12.66 11.20
CA ALA A 88 12.92 -12.71 12.65
C ALA A 88 11.91 -13.71 13.26
N LEU A 89 10.67 -13.74 12.76
CA LEU A 89 9.65 -14.70 13.20
C LEU A 89 10.03 -16.13 12.82
N GLU A 90 10.53 -16.35 11.61
CA GLU A 90 11.02 -17.66 11.15
C GLU A 90 12.17 -18.15 12.01
N ALA A 91 13.15 -17.29 12.34
CA ALA A 91 14.28 -17.63 13.21
C ALA A 91 13.83 -18.03 14.64
N ALA A 92 12.71 -17.48 15.11
CA ALA A 92 12.08 -17.83 16.38
C ALA A 92 11.18 -19.08 16.29
N GLY A 93 11.01 -19.68 15.10
CA GLY A 93 10.12 -20.81 14.87
C GLY A 93 8.63 -20.45 14.86
N ILE A 94 8.29 -19.18 14.72
CA ILE A 94 6.91 -18.68 14.73
C ILE A 94 6.34 -18.71 13.31
N ALA A 95 5.28 -19.49 13.13
CA ALA A 95 4.56 -19.54 11.86
C ALA A 95 3.71 -18.27 11.67
N SER A 96 3.86 -17.60 10.55
CA SER A 96 3.16 -16.35 10.27
C SER A 96 2.55 -16.32 8.86
N LEU A 97 1.48 -15.53 8.69
CA LEU A 97 0.81 -15.31 7.41
C LEU A 97 0.62 -13.82 7.18
N VAL A 98 1.14 -13.32 6.06
CA VAL A 98 0.92 -11.93 5.64
C VAL A 98 -0.51 -11.78 5.12
N LEU A 99 -1.21 -10.76 5.59
CA LEU A 99 -2.60 -10.47 5.22
C LEU A 99 -2.73 -9.21 4.37
N LYS A 100 -3.95 -8.92 3.97
CA LYS A 100 -4.44 -7.66 3.38
C LYS A 100 -3.51 -7.04 2.33
N GLY A 101 -3.05 -5.79 2.60
CA GLY A 101 -2.26 -4.97 1.67
C GLY A 101 -0.93 -5.60 1.29
N GLY A 102 -0.20 -6.13 2.27
CA GLY A 102 1.09 -6.78 2.09
C GLY A 102 1.00 -7.99 1.17
N ALA A 103 0.09 -8.93 1.46
CA ALA A 103 -0.11 -10.12 0.64
C ALA A 103 -0.57 -9.76 -0.78
N LEU A 104 -1.60 -8.93 -0.90
CA LEU A 104 -2.20 -8.60 -2.20
C LEU A 104 -1.21 -7.88 -3.13
N ALA A 105 -0.38 -6.96 -2.60
CA ALA A 105 0.60 -6.23 -3.39
C ALA A 105 1.59 -7.16 -4.10
N HIS A 106 1.97 -8.26 -3.46
CA HIS A 106 2.95 -9.22 -3.99
C HIS A 106 2.32 -10.37 -4.78
N LEU A 107 1.09 -10.78 -4.44
CA LEU A 107 0.45 -11.94 -5.07
C LEU A 107 -0.35 -11.57 -6.32
N LEU A 108 -0.99 -10.40 -6.36
CA LEU A 108 -1.93 -10.04 -7.41
C LEU A 108 -1.43 -8.94 -8.35
N TYR A 109 -0.63 -7.98 -7.84
CA TYR A 109 -0.21 -6.85 -8.64
C TYR A 109 1.08 -7.15 -9.42
N PRO A 110 1.19 -6.72 -10.70
CA PRO A 110 2.41 -6.93 -11.50
C PRO A 110 3.66 -6.29 -10.89
N ARG A 111 3.46 -5.29 -10.05
CA ARG A 111 4.49 -4.60 -9.26
C ARG A 111 3.87 -4.13 -7.95
N PRO A 112 4.49 -4.40 -6.80
CA PRO A 112 3.95 -4.01 -5.48
C PRO A 112 3.64 -2.52 -5.36
N GLY A 113 4.43 -1.65 -6.00
CA GLY A 113 4.23 -0.19 -5.98
C GLY A 113 2.94 0.30 -6.66
N LEU A 114 2.16 -0.57 -7.31
CA LEU A 114 0.84 -0.23 -7.86
C LEU A 114 -0.29 -0.31 -6.82
N ARG A 115 -0.06 -0.97 -5.69
CA ARG A 115 -1.00 -1.04 -4.58
C ARG A 115 -0.42 -0.30 -3.38
N PRO A 116 -0.80 0.95 -3.12
CA PRO A 116 -0.42 1.64 -1.90
C PRO A 116 -0.76 0.81 -0.65
N MET A 117 0.23 0.61 0.20
CA MET A 117 0.07 0.00 1.52
C MET A 117 0.17 1.11 2.58
N ARG A 118 -0.55 0.99 3.68
CA ARG A 118 -0.49 1.91 4.84
C ARG A 118 0.16 1.23 6.04
N ASP A 119 -0.11 -0.04 6.19
CA ASP A 119 0.22 -0.94 7.29
C ASP A 119 0.73 -2.28 6.76
N LEU A 120 1.26 -3.08 7.66
CA LEU A 120 1.63 -4.47 7.44
C LEU A 120 0.83 -5.33 8.43
N ASP A 121 -0.04 -6.18 7.90
CA ASP A 121 -0.87 -7.08 8.68
C ASP A 121 -0.27 -8.47 8.68
N ILE A 122 0.00 -9.03 9.86
CA ILE A 122 0.59 -10.36 10.04
C ILE A 122 -0.29 -11.15 11.00
N LEU A 123 -0.76 -12.31 10.55
CA LEU A 123 -1.48 -13.27 11.38
C LEU A 123 -0.50 -14.26 11.99
N VAL A 124 -0.60 -14.47 13.29
CA VAL A 124 0.14 -15.46 14.04
C VAL A 124 -0.79 -16.29 14.94
N ARG A 125 -0.28 -17.32 15.57
CA ARG A 125 -1.07 -18.04 16.58
C ARG A 125 -1.25 -17.15 17.81
N ARG A 126 -2.42 -17.23 18.43
CA ARG A 126 -2.77 -16.40 19.58
C ARG A 126 -1.81 -16.58 20.77
N ASP A 127 -1.34 -17.79 20.98
CA ASP A 127 -0.39 -18.14 22.05
C ASP A 127 1.04 -17.64 21.78
N GLU A 128 1.35 -17.19 20.55
CA GLU A 128 2.64 -16.64 20.14
C GLU A 128 2.65 -15.10 20.07
N ALA A 129 1.49 -14.45 20.17
CA ALA A 129 1.35 -13.02 19.90
C ALA A 129 2.20 -12.12 20.81
N GLU A 130 2.31 -12.44 22.12
CA GLU A 130 3.15 -11.71 23.07
C GLU A 130 4.65 -11.86 22.71
N GLY A 131 5.10 -13.07 22.36
CA GLY A 131 6.47 -13.32 21.93
C GLY A 131 6.81 -12.58 20.64
N VAL A 132 5.86 -12.47 19.71
CA VAL A 132 6.03 -11.65 18.50
C VAL A 132 6.22 -10.17 18.84
N GLN A 133 5.45 -9.62 19.79
CA GLN A 133 5.64 -8.25 20.26
C GLN A 133 7.04 -8.01 20.83
N GLU A 134 7.56 -8.95 21.65
CA GLU A 134 8.91 -8.85 22.21
C GLU A 134 9.97 -8.85 21.09
N ILE A 135 9.82 -9.72 20.08
CA ILE A 135 10.73 -9.77 18.93
C ILE A 135 10.72 -8.44 18.18
N LEU A 136 9.54 -7.90 17.88
CA LEU A 136 9.40 -6.64 17.15
C LEU A 136 9.94 -5.45 17.96
N ALA A 137 9.69 -5.41 19.26
CA ALA A 137 10.21 -4.36 20.15
C ALA A 137 11.73 -4.40 20.28
N ALA A 138 12.36 -5.55 20.08
CA ALA A 138 13.82 -5.71 20.10
C ALA A 138 14.49 -5.31 18.77
N MET A 139 13.75 -5.03 17.72
CA MET A 139 14.32 -4.56 16.43
C MET A 139 15.01 -3.20 16.60
N PRO A 140 16.13 -2.93 15.90
CA PRO A 140 16.93 -1.71 16.11
C PRO A 140 16.20 -0.39 15.87
N ASP A 141 15.17 -0.41 15.03
CA ASP A 141 14.36 0.73 14.60
C ASP A 141 12.92 0.68 15.12
N ALA A 142 12.68 -0.14 16.15
CA ALA A 142 11.38 -0.25 16.79
C ALA A 142 11.00 1.06 17.51
N VAL A 143 9.76 1.49 17.31
CA VAL A 143 9.16 2.65 17.96
C VAL A 143 7.76 2.32 18.45
N PRO A 144 7.23 3.03 19.46
CA PRO A 144 5.84 2.85 19.86
C PRO A 144 4.88 3.07 18.70
N ALA A 145 3.81 2.30 18.64
CA ALA A 145 2.78 2.51 17.64
C ALA A 145 2.14 3.89 17.79
N LEU A 146 1.93 4.59 16.67
CA LEU A 146 1.35 5.93 16.66
C LEU A 146 -0.13 5.96 17.11
N HIS A 147 -0.80 4.81 17.12
CA HIS A 147 -2.25 4.68 17.42
C HIS A 147 -2.54 3.48 18.34
N ALA A 148 -1.76 3.28 19.39
CA ALA A 148 -1.86 2.12 20.28
C ALA A 148 -3.10 2.09 21.20
N GLU A 149 -4.04 3.03 21.11
CA GLU A 149 -5.09 3.22 22.10
C GLU A 149 -6.53 3.20 21.52
N ASP A 150 -6.82 2.28 20.60
CA ASP A 150 -8.23 1.96 20.37
C ASP A 150 -8.57 0.71 21.20
N PRO A 151 -9.34 0.85 22.32
CA PRO A 151 -9.68 -0.27 23.20
C PRO A 151 -10.51 -1.37 22.52
N ASP A 152 -11.05 -1.09 21.33
CA ASP A 152 -11.80 -2.06 20.52
C ASP A 152 -10.90 -2.78 19.48
N THR A 153 -9.63 -2.40 19.34
CA THR A 153 -8.69 -3.12 18.46
C THR A 153 -8.10 -4.32 19.18
N HIS A 154 -8.51 -5.51 18.77
CA HIS A 154 -7.93 -6.78 19.23
C HIS A 154 -6.54 -7.07 18.60
N HIS A 155 -5.86 -6.05 18.09
CA HIS A 155 -4.59 -6.16 17.38
C HIS A 155 -3.49 -5.55 18.20
N LEU A 156 -2.38 -6.27 18.30
CA LEU A 156 -1.15 -5.72 18.85
C LEU A 156 -0.48 -4.89 17.76
N VAL A 157 -0.27 -3.62 18.01
CA VAL A 157 0.33 -2.69 17.04
C VAL A 157 1.71 -2.28 17.48
N THR A 158 2.68 -2.38 16.58
CA THR A 158 4.04 -1.84 16.76
C THR A 158 4.45 -1.02 15.56
N GLY A 159 5.52 -0.26 15.65
CA GLY A 159 6.05 0.55 14.58
C GLY A 159 7.55 0.36 14.39
N LEU A 160 8.01 0.59 13.15
CA LEU A 160 9.42 0.74 12.81
C LEU A 160 9.63 2.08 12.11
N GLU A 161 10.72 2.79 12.42
CA GLU A 161 11.11 4.02 11.72
C GLU A 161 12.19 3.72 10.69
N ARG A 162 11.85 3.84 9.39
CA ARG A 162 12.77 3.54 8.28
C ARG A 162 12.72 4.57 7.17
N ASP A 163 13.86 5.04 6.72
CA ASP A 163 13.98 6.01 5.62
C ASP A 163 13.02 7.22 5.80
N GLY A 164 12.80 7.67 7.04
CA GLY A 164 11.87 8.75 7.38
C GLY A 164 10.40 8.37 7.27
N LEU A 165 10.07 7.08 7.25
CA LEU A 165 8.71 6.55 7.23
C LEU A 165 8.43 5.74 8.49
N HIS A 166 7.28 6.01 9.10
CA HIS A 166 6.69 5.13 10.09
C HIS A 166 6.05 3.92 9.39
N VAL A 167 6.50 2.72 9.73
CA VAL A 167 5.95 1.45 9.24
C VAL A 167 5.13 0.84 10.37
N SER A 168 3.81 0.93 10.28
CA SER A 168 2.89 0.29 11.21
C SER A 168 2.78 -1.20 10.92
N ILE A 169 2.86 -2.03 11.96
CA ILE A 169 2.72 -3.49 11.90
C ILE A 169 1.61 -3.90 12.85
N GLU A 170 0.59 -4.57 12.33
CA GLU A 170 -0.56 -5.07 13.06
C GLU A 170 -0.47 -6.60 13.18
N ILE A 171 -0.48 -7.10 14.41
CA ILE A 171 -0.48 -8.54 14.70
C ILE A 171 -1.92 -8.99 15.01
N HIS A 172 -2.38 -9.97 14.24
CA HIS A 172 -3.73 -10.53 14.30
C HIS A 172 -3.74 -11.93 14.88
#